data_99a30565ae5c13c7f81ed5fbb8cae223
#
_entry.id   99a30565ae5c13c7f81ed5fbb8cae223
#
_cell.length_a   1.000
_cell.length_b   1.000
_cell.length_c   1.000
_cell.angle_alpha   90.00
_cell.angle_beta   90.00
_cell.angle_gamma   90.00
#
_symmetry.space_group_name_H-M   'P 1'
#
loop_
_entity.id
_entity.type
_entity.pdbx_description
1 polymer ?
#
loop_
_entity_poly.entity_id
_entity_poly.type
_entity_poly.pdbx_seq_one_letter_code
_entity_poly.pdbx_strand_id
1 'polypeptide(L)'
;MTEEDLRNIETVRRMYTGDESERRSIAGDIVWHVPGHNPVSGEYRGFDAYTQLMPARMAPLTRWDFTLEDVMVNGDYVMTTFRLQGERKGKAIDLRGGHLMRLSADGKVVEGWGFTNDQDALDDFFAA
;
A
#
# COMPACT_ATOMS: atom_id res chain seq x y z
N MET A 1 -19.35 -14.22 -6.98
CA MET A 1 -18.05 -13.67 -7.38
C MET A 1 -17.49 -14.42 -8.58
N THR A 2 -16.95 -13.71 -9.54
CA THR A 2 -16.34 -14.29 -10.72
C THR A 2 -14.94 -14.83 -10.41
N GLU A 3 -14.37 -15.62 -11.33
CA GLU A 3 -12.97 -16.06 -11.23
C GLU A 3 -12.02 -14.86 -11.24
N GLU A 4 -12.34 -13.84 -12.03
CA GLU A 4 -11.56 -12.60 -12.08
C GLU A 4 -11.58 -11.86 -10.74
N ASP A 5 -12.75 -11.79 -10.08
CA ASP A 5 -12.86 -11.19 -8.75
C ASP A 5 -11.98 -11.93 -7.74
N LEU A 6 -12.01 -13.25 -7.74
CA LEU A 6 -11.22 -14.07 -6.84
C LEU A 6 -9.71 -13.91 -7.11
N ARG A 7 -9.34 -13.85 -8.39
CA ARG A 7 -7.94 -13.60 -8.79
C ARG A 7 -7.47 -12.23 -8.30
N ASN A 8 -8.28 -11.20 -8.49
CA ASN A 8 -7.93 -9.84 -8.07
C ASN A 8 -7.81 -9.72 -6.56
N ILE A 9 -8.69 -10.35 -5.81
CA ILE A 9 -8.59 -10.43 -4.34
C ILE A 9 -7.26 -11.09 -3.93
N GLU A 10 -6.92 -12.22 -4.55
CA GLU A 10 -5.68 -12.94 -4.23
C GLU A 10 -4.44 -12.11 -4.58
N THR A 11 -4.45 -11.44 -5.74
CA THR A 11 -3.36 -10.56 -6.16
C THR A 11 -3.13 -9.46 -5.12
N VAL A 12 -4.20 -8.82 -4.65
CA VAL A 12 -4.10 -7.75 -3.66
C VAL A 12 -3.64 -8.27 -2.31
N ARG A 13 -4.09 -9.46 -1.89
CA ARG A 13 -3.60 -10.08 -0.65
C ARG A 13 -2.08 -10.26 -0.66
N ARG A 14 -1.50 -10.59 -1.81
CA ARG A 14 -0.04 -10.74 -1.95
C ARG A 14 0.72 -9.44 -1.74
N MET A 15 0.06 -8.29 -1.88
CA MET A 15 0.68 -6.98 -1.62
C MET A 15 1.05 -6.77 -0.14
N TYR A 16 0.54 -7.62 0.74
CA TYR A 16 0.73 -7.50 2.20
C TYR A 16 1.60 -8.62 2.80
N THR A 17 2.18 -9.47 1.96
CA THR A 17 2.99 -10.60 2.44
C THR A 17 4.43 -10.22 2.79
N GLY A 18 4.95 -9.17 2.17
CA GLY A 18 6.33 -8.75 2.36
C GLY A 18 7.37 -9.64 1.69
N ASP A 19 6.96 -10.51 0.77
CA ASP A 19 7.85 -11.42 0.04
C ASP A 19 7.83 -11.17 -1.48
N GLU A 20 8.49 -12.05 -2.24
CA GLU A 20 8.58 -11.93 -3.71
C GLU A 20 7.22 -11.93 -4.43
N SER A 21 6.18 -12.49 -3.83
CA SER A 21 4.86 -12.51 -4.47
C SER A 21 4.25 -11.11 -4.58
N GLU A 22 4.64 -10.18 -3.70
CA GLU A 22 4.24 -8.78 -3.78
C GLU A 22 4.73 -8.15 -5.09
N ARG A 23 6.01 -8.34 -5.43
CA ARG A 23 6.60 -7.77 -6.65
C ARG A 23 5.92 -8.29 -7.91
N ARG A 24 5.54 -9.56 -7.93
CA ARG A 24 4.87 -10.19 -9.08
C ARG A 24 3.43 -9.69 -9.27
N SER A 25 2.87 -9.08 -8.25
CA SER A 25 1.50 -8.53 -8.29
C SER A 25 1.43 -7.12 -8.87
N ILE A 26 2.59 -6.49 -9.12
CA ILE A 26 2.71 -5.08 -9.49
C ILE A 26 3.01 -4.94 -10.98
N ALA A 27 2.28 -4.07 -11.67
CA ALA A 27 2.59 -3.71 -13.06
C ALA A 27 3.87 -2.87 -13.14
N GLY A 28 4.60 -3.00 -14.25
CA GLY A 28 5.82 -2.19 -14.46
C GLY A 28 5.58 -0.69 -14.50
N ASP A 29 4.39 -0.26 -14.91
CA ASP A 29 3.97 1.14 -14.99
C ASP A 29 3.06 1.58 -13.84
N ILE A 30 3.14 0.90 -12.70
CA ILE A 30 2.35 1.23 -11.51
C ILE A 30 2.46 2.71 -11.13
N VAL A 31 1.35 3.28 -10.67
CA VAL A 31 1.33 4.61 -10.06
C VAL A 31 0.75 4.48 -8.66
N TRP A 32 1.53 4.86 -7.66
CA TRP A 32 1.13 4.76 -6.26
C TRP A 32 1.04 6.14 -5.63
N HIS A 33 -0.08 6.44 -5.00
CA HIS A 33 -0.35 7.73 -4.36
C HIS A 33 -0.27 7.60 -2.85
N VAL A 34 0.69 8.29 -2.25
CA VAL A 34 0.83 8.37 -0.80
C VAL A 34 0.23 9.69 -0.32
N PRO A 35 -0.79 9.63 0.55
CA PRO A 35 -1.48 10.85 1.01
C PRO A 35 -0.65 11.64 2.02
N GLY A 36 -1.15 12.82 2.35
CA GLY A 36 -0.64 13.63 3.44
C GLY A 36 0.43 14.63 3.05
N HIS A 37 1.12 15.15 4.07
CA HIS A 37 2.12 16.21 3.95
C HIS A 37 3.36 15.84 4.76
N ASN A 38 4.14 14.90 4.24
CA ASN A 38 5.37 14.41 4.86
C ASN A 38 6.36 14.02 3.76
N PRO A 39 7.62 13.69 4.08
CA PRO A 39 8.62 13.35 3.06
C PRO A 39 8.29 12.13 2.19
N VAL A 40 7.38 11.26 2.63
CA VAL A 40 6.94 10.09 1.86
C VAL A 40 5.76 10.42 0.96
N SER A 41 5.01 11.48 1.23
CA SER A 41 3.83 11.88 0.47
C SER A 41 4.17 12.15 -0.99
N GLY A 42 3.22 11.84 -1.88
CA GLY A 42 3.35 12.13 -3.30
C GLY A 42 3.01 10.95 -4.17
N GLU A 43 3.42 11.06 -5.43
CA GLU A 43 3.10 10.11 -6.47
C GLU A 43 4.37 9.37 -6.88
N TYR A 44 4.29 8.05 -6.89
CA TYR A 44 5.42 7.17 -7.28
C TYR A 44 5.05 6.48 -8.58
N ARG A 45 5.73 6.85 -9.67
CA ARG A 45 5.46 6.33 -11.00
C ARG A 45 6.52 5.32 -11.41
N GLY A 46 6.05 4.09 -11.72
CA GLY A 46 6.87 2.99 -12.19
C GLY A 46 7.33 2.06 -11.08
N PHE A 47 7.75 0.87 -11.51
CA PHE A 47 8.13 -0.23 -10.63
C PHE A 47 9.28 0.16 -9.67
N ASP A 48 10.31 0.82 -10.20
CA ASP A 48 11.48 1.19 -9.39
C ASP A 48 11.14 2.26 -8.36
N ALA A 49 10.33 3.26 -8.71
CA ALA A 49 9.90 4.27 -7.75
C ALA A 49 9.11 3.64 -6.60
N TYR A 50 8.19 2.73 -6.92
CA TYR A 50 7.39 2.05 -5.92
C TYR A 50 8.23 1.12 -5.04
N THR A 51 9.12 0.31 -5.63
CA THR A 51 9.85 -0.74 -4.90
C THR A 51 11.15 -0.27 -4.27
N GLN A 52 11.72 0.85 -4.71
CA GLN A 52 13.01 1.36 -4.23
C GLN A 52 12.93 2.76 -3.63
N LEU A 53 12.37 3.73 -4.36
CA LEU A 53 12.36 5.12 -3.91
C LEU A 53 11.43 5.31 -2.70
N MET A 54 10.22 4.76 -2.75
CA MET A 54 9.26 4.90 -1.65
C MET A 54 9.80 4.27 -0.36
N PRO A 55 10.29 3.01 -0.35
CA PRO A 55 10.89 2.45 0.85
C PRO A 55 12.09 3.23 1.37
N ALA A 56 12.92 3.80 0.48
CA ALA A 56 14.06 4.62 0.87
C ALA A 56 13.63 5.88 1.63
N ARG A 57 12.52 6.49 1.21
CA ARG A 57 11.96 7.66 1.91
C ARG A 57 11.29 7.29 3.23
N MET A 58 10.79 6.07 3.37
CA MET A 58 10.19 5.58 4.61
C MET A 58 11.25 5.22 5.66
N ALA A 59 12.45 4.87 5.24
CA ALA A 59 13.52 4.44 6.13
C ALA A 59 13.93 5.54 7.13
N PRO A 60 14.43 5.17 8.32
CA PRO A 60 14.59 3.81 8.81
C PRO A 60 13.33 3.30 9.52
N LEU A 61 12.73 2.23 9.00
CA LEU A 61 11.62 1.57 9.67
C LEU A 61 12.15 0.40 10.50
N THR A 62 11.77 0.35 11.77
CA THR A 62 12.07 -0.78 12.66
C THR A 62 10.88 -1.70 12.82
N ARG A 63 9.70 -1.21 12.48
CA ARG A 63 8.46 -2.00 12.42
C ARG A 63 7.54 -1.42 11.36
N TRP A 64 6.89 -2.29 10.59
CA TRP A 64 5.88 -1.89 9.59
C TRP A 64 4.97 -3.08 9.32
N ASP A 65 3.95 -3.25 10.17
CA ASP A 65 3.09 -4.42 10.15
C ASP A 65 1.65 -4.07 9.76
N PHE A 66 1.15 -4.73 8.74
CA PHE A 66 -0.25 -4.65 8.35
C PHE A 66 -0.99 -5.88 8.88
N THR A 67 -2.12 -5.67 9.55
CA THR A 67 -3.09 -6.71 9.84
C THR A 67 -4.30 -6.44 8.95
N LEU A 68 -4.43 -7.22 7.89
CA LEU A 68 -5.51 -7.05 6.91
C LEU A 68 -6.85 -7.43 7.54
N GLU A 69 -7.84 -6.56 7.43
CA GLU A 69 -9.15 -6.75 8.03
C GLU A 69 -10.21 -7.13 6.99
N ASP A 70 -10.39 -6.31 5.97
CA ASP A 70 -11.38 -6.56 4.92
C ASP A 70 -10.76 -6.39 3.53
N VAL A 71 -11.27 -7.17 2.58
CA VAL A 71 -10.93 -7.04 1.16
C VAL A 71 -12.24 -7.03 0.39
N MET A 72 -12.47 -5.96 -0.36
CA MET A 72 -13.70 -5.74 -1.13
C MET A 72 -13.36 -5.56 -2.60
N VAL A 73 -14.11 -6.21 -3.48
CA VAL A 73 -13.90 -6.12 -4.93
C VAL A 73 -15.10 -5.49 -5.61
N ASN A 74 -14.83 -4.62 -6.57
CA ASN A 74 -15.84 -4.02 -7.42
C ASN A 74 -15.23 -3.79 -8.81
N GLY A 75 -15.46 -4.72 -9.73
CA GLY A 75 -14.88 -4.67 -11.07
C GLY A 75 -13.35 -4.72 -11.01
N ASP A 76 -12.70 -3.73 -11.59
CA ASP A 76 -11.24 -3.62 -11.62
C ASP A 76 -10.64 -3.07 -10.32
N TYR A 77 -11.48 -2.66 -9.38
CA TYR A 77 -11.03 -2.06 -8.12
C TYR A 77 -11.13 -3.04 -6.97
N VAL A 78 -10.10 -3.05 -6.14
CA VAL A 78 -10.09 -3.78 -4.87
C VAL A 78 -9.73 -2.79 -3.77
N MET A 79 -10.57 -2.74 -2.73
CA MET A 79 -10.32 -1.93 -1.54
C MET A 79 -9.98 -2.84 -0.37
N THR A 80 -8.96 -2.45 0.39
CA THR A 80 -8.60 -3.14 1.63
C THR A 80 -8.78 -2.22 2.82
N THR A 81 -9.03 -2.81 3.97
CA THR A 81 -8.90 -2.13 5.25
C THR A 81 -7.96 -2.92 6.13
N PHE A 82 -7.21 -2.23 6.99
CA PHE A 82 -6.19 -2.85 7.82
C PHE A 82 -5.91 -2.05 9.09
N ARG A 83 -5.27 -2.71 10.03
CA ARG A 83 -4.56 -2.08 11.13
C ARG A 83 -3.09 -1.98 10.75
N LEU A 84 -2.50 -0.83 10.95
CA LEU A 84 -1.08 -0.59 10.67
C LEU A 84 -0.37 -0.25 11.97
N GLN A 85 0.66 -1.02 12.31
CA GLN A 85 1.53 -0.75 13.44
C GLN A 85 2.94 -0.50 12.92
N GLY A 86 3.53 0.62 13.29
CA GLY A 86 4.84 1.02 12.80
C GLY A 86 5.71 1.62 13.88
N GLU A 87 7.03 1.54 13.68
CA GLU A 87 8.03 2.18 14.54
C GLU A 87 9.14 2.73 13.67
N ARG A 88 9.53 3.98 13.96
CA ARG A 88 10.54 4.71 13.20
C ARG A 88 11.14 5.82 14.05
N LYS A 89 12.46 5.83 14.22
CA LYS A 89 13.19 6.89 14.94
C LYS A 89 12.60 7.20 16.32
N GLY A 90 12.24 6.17 17.07
CA GLY A 90 11.67 6.31 18.41
C GLY A 90 10.19 6.69 18.45
N LYS A 91 9.57 6.87 17.30
CA LYS A 91 8.12 7.11 17.19
C LYS A 91 7.39 5.81 16.89
N ALA A 92 6.15 5.70 17.34
CA ALA A 92 5.29 4.55 17.06
C ALA A 92 3.92 5.03 16.59
N ILE A 93 3.32 4.25 15.68
CA ILE A 93 1.93 4.45 15.25
C ILE A 93 1.15 3.15 15.38
N ASP A 94 -0.15 3.30 15.62
CA ASP A 94 -1.13 2.22 15.60
C ASP A 94 -2.40 2.81 15.00
N LEU A 95 -2.58 2.62 13.70
CA LEU A 95 -3.61 3.29 12.91
C LEU A 95 -4.51 2.28 12.21
N ARG A 96 -5.69 2.72 11.84
CA ARG A 96 -6.56 2.04 10.88
C ARG A 96 -6.51 2.78 9.56
N GLY A 97 -6.51 2.04 8.48
CA GLY A 97 -6.50 2.62 7.15
C GLY A 97 -6.85 1.59 6.09
N GLY A 98 -6.48 1.88 4.88
CA GLY A 98 -6.72 1.00 3.76
C GLY A 98 -6.02 1.46 2.51
N HIS A 99 -6.17 0.66 1.47
CA HIS A 99 -5.73 0.99 0.12
C HIS A 99 -6.87 0.75 -0.86
N LEU A 100 -7.00 1.64 -1.84
CA LEU A 100 -7.80 1.38 -3.03
C LEU A 100 -6.83 1.06 -4.16
N MET A 101 -7.03 -0.05 -4.84
CA MET A 101 -6.16 -0.48 -5.93
C MET A 101 -6.98 -0.75 -7.18
N ARG A 102 -6.44 -0.34 -8.33
CA ARG A 102 -7.00 -0.65 -9.64
C ARG A 102 -6.09 -1.67 -10.32
N LEU A 103 -6.69 -2.72 -10.88
CA LEU A 103 -5.96 -3.79 -11.55
C LEU A 103 -6.21 -3.77 -13.06
N SER A 104 -5.20 -4.17 -13.82
CA SER A 104 -5.30 -4.34 -15.26
C SER A 104 -6.04 -5.62 -15.62
N ALA A 105 -6.36 -5.79 -16.90
CA ALA A 105 -7.05 -6.98 -17.40
C ALA A 105 -6.26 -8.26 -17.15
N ASP A 106 -4.91 -8.17 -17.11
CA ASP A 106 -4.03 -9.32 -16.83
C ASP A 106 -3.78 -9.54 -15.32
N GLY A 107 -4.49 -8.81 -14.45
CA GLY A 107 -4.45 -9.03 -13.01
C GLY A 107 -3.23 -8.46 -12.29
N LYS A 108 -2.69 -7.36 -12.77
CA LYS A 108 -1.61 -6.62 -12.10
C LYS A 108 -2.12 -5.33 -11.50
N VAL A 109 -1.59 -4.93 -10.36
CA VAL A 109 -1.91 -3.64 -9.75
C VAL A 109 -1.25 -2.53 -10.57
N VAL A 110 -2.07 -1.66 -11.15
CA VAL A 110 -1.60 -0.55 -12.00
C VAL A 110 -1.69 0.80 -11.32
N GLU A 111 -2.53 0.94 -10.32
CA GLU A 111 -2.66 2.18 -9.56
C GLU A 111 -3.18 1.90 -8.16
N GLY A 112 -2.71 2.69 -7.19
CA GLY A 112 -3.17 2.55 -5.82
C GLY A 112 -3.12 3.84 -5.04
N TRP A 113 -4.02 3.94 -4.06
CA TRP A 113 -4.16 5.09 -3.15
C TRP A 113 -4.24 4.60 -1.73
N GLY A 114 -3.48 5.23 -0.84
CA GLY A 114 -3.60 4.97 0.59
C GLY A 114 -4.53 5.94 1.27
N PHE A 115 -5.12 5.51 2.39
CA PHE A 115 -5.88 6.38 3.28
C PHE A 115 -5.77 5.87 4.72
N THR A 116 -6.00 6.75 5.68
CA THR A 116 -5.92 6.40 7.11
C THR A 116 -6.95 7.19 7.91
N ASN A 117 -7.28 6.69 9.09
CA ASN A 117 -8.18 7.38 10.01
C ASN A 117 -7.51 8.52 10.78
N ASP A 118 -6.18 8.65 10.70
CA ASP A 118 -5.42 9.69 11.37
C ASP A 118 -4.20 10.11 10.53
N GLN A 119 -4.45 10.94 9.53
CA GLN A 119 -3.39 11.40 8.62
C GLN A 119 -2.35 12.26 9.34
N ASP A 120 -2.76 13.05 10.35
CA ASP A 120 -1.82 13.89 11.10
C ASP A 120 -0.80 13.03 11.85
N ALA A 121 -1.24 11.94 12.45
CA ALA A 121 -0.34 11.00 13.14
C ALA A 121 0.66 10.36 12.15
N LEU A 122 0.20 9.99 10.96
CA LEU A 122 1.07 9.42 9.94
C LEU A 122 2.07 10.44 9.41
N ASP A 123 1.64 11.69 9.21
CA ASP A 123 2.52 12.77 8.78
C ASP A 123 3.62 13.04 9.82
N ASP A 124 3.27 13.06 11.09
CA ASP A 124 4.24 13.21 12.17
C ASP A 124 5.22 12.04 12.23
N PHE A 125 4.72 10.83 12.04
CA PHE A 125 5.56 9.61 12.04
C PHE A 125 6.65 9.66 10.97
N PHE A 126 6.33 10.17 9.78
CA PHE A 126 7.29 10.30 8.68
C PHE A 126 7.96 11.68 8.60
N ALA A 127 7.70 12.58 9.53
CA ALA A 127 8.38 13.87 9.57
C ALA A 127 9.89 13.70 9.68
N ALA A 128 10.61 14.63 9.08
CA ALA A 128 12.08 14.59 9.03
C ALA A 128 12.74 14.67 10.41
#